data_c1132f722096f44ced6a307b502ed74d
#
_entry.id   c1132f722096f44ced6a307b502ed74d
#
_cell.length_a   1.000
_cell.length_b   1.000
_cell.length_c   1.000
_cell.angle_alpha   90.00
_cell.angle_beta   90.00
_cell.angle_gamma   90.00
#
_symmetry.space_group_name_H-M   'P 1'
#
loop_
_entity.id
_entity.type
_entity.pdbx_description
1 polymer ?
#
loop_
_entity_poly.entity_id
_entity_poly.type
_entity_poly.pdbx_seq_one_letter_code
_entity_poly.pdbx_strand_id
1 'polypeptide(L)'
;YLVGEPFYVEGVKYTPEENYTYSEIGLATYYGKELHNKKTANNDYNKVTELLARHNTLPLPSIVKITNLENGLFITLKVNDRHEDNGSLIQVSRKVAQLLDFYKNKIAKVRVEINVDGSKQWKNVTNSMNEPQFNDTVESAPTSIVTISNIDENTEEFKSNTIIEQPIELGSQDVENLEIYLIVYDFN
;
A
#
# COMPACT_ATOMS: atom_id res chain seq x y z
N TYR A 1 8.01 3.27 -3.97
CA TYR A 1 8.19 4.25 -2.91
C TYR A 1 8.90 5.48 -3.44
N LEU A 2 8.38 6.67 -3.15
CA LEU A 2 8.86 7.94 -3.69
C LEU A 2 8.98 8.98 -2.57
N VAL A 3 10.18 9.46 -2.27
CA VAL A 3 10.37 10.65 -1.43
C VAL A 3 10.15 11.90 -2.29
N GLY A 4 10.80 11.96 -3.43
CA GLY A 4 10.72 13.08 -4.38
C GLY A 4 11.76 14.17 -4.10
N GLU A 5 11.99 14.98 -5.13
CA GLU A 5 12.88 16.14 -5.07
C GLU A 5 12.13 17.39 -4.59
N PRO A 6 12.82 18.41 -4.08
CA PRO A 6 12.20 19.69 -3.76
C PRO A 6 11.51 20.30 -4.98
N PHE A 7 10.31 20.83 -4.77
CA PHE A 7 9.51 21.46 -5.83
C PHE A 7 8.81 22.73 -5.33
N TYR A 8 8.24 23.49 -6.24
CA TYR A 8 7.53 24.74 -5.93
C TYR A 8 6.07 24.65 -6.33
N VAL A 9 5.18 25.12 -5.45
CA VAL A 9 3.76 25.33 -5.73
C VAL A 9 3.46 26.80 -5.44
N GLU A 10 3.02 27.54 -6.44
CA GLU A 10 2.70 28.97 -6.33
C GLU A 10 3.78 29.80 -5.60
N GLY A 11 5.06 29.50 -5.85
CA GLY A 11 6.20 30.19 -5.25
C GLY A 11 6.62 29.69 -3.85
N VAL A 12 5.87 28.81 -3.23
CA VAL A 12 6.25 28.16 -1.97
C VAL A 12 7.05 26.90 -2.25
N LYS A 13 8.24 26.80 -1.63
CA LYS A 13 9.11 25.62 -1.76
C LYS A 13 8.66 24.52 -0.81
N TYR A 14 8.46 23.33 -1.33
CA TYR A 14 8.24 22.10 -0.58
C TYR A 14 9.45 21.18 -0.72
N THR A 15 9.89 20.61 0.39
CA THR A 15 11.01 19.66 0.44
C THR A 15 10.50 18.36 1.04
N PRO A 16 10.21 17.35 0.18
CA PRO A 16 9.82 16.03 0.68
C PRO A 16 10.94 15.36 1.46
N GLU A 17 10.59 14.74 2.58
CA GLU A 17 11.55 14.03 3.42
C GLU A 17 10.89 12.88 4.20
N GLU A 18 11.69 11.88 4.59
CA GLU A 18 11.24 10.85 5.53
C GLU A 18 11.22 11.45 6.94
N ASN A 19 10.02 11.62 7.49
CA ASN A 19 9.82 12.12 8.84
C ASN A 19 8.83 11.22 9.59
N TYR A 20 9.36 10.32 10.41
CA TYR A 20 8.55 9.41 11.21
C TYR A 20 8.04 10.01 12.53
N THR A 21 8.33 11.26 12.78
CA THR A 21 7.80 12.05 13.92
C THR A 21 6.81 13.12 13.46
N TYR A 22 6.38 13.06 12.18
CA TYR A 22 5.51 14.06 11.59
C TYR A 22 4.19 14.18 12.34
N SER A 23 3.89 15.36 12.84
CA SER A 23 2.64 15.74 13.48
C SER A 23 2.43 17.24 13.31
N GLU A 24 1.50 17.63 12.43
CA GLU A 24 1.21 19.02 12.12
C GLU A 24 -0.27 19.34 12.17
N ILE A 25 -0.58 20.59 12.48
CA ILE A 25 -1.93 21.13 12.46
C ILE A 25 -2.02 22.13 11.31
N GLY A 26 -3.06 21.98 10.47
CA GLY A 26 -3.31 22.85 9.35
C GLY A 26 -4.71 22.69 8.79
N LEU A 27 -4.92 23.21 7.61
CA LEU A 27 -6.21 23.11 6.92
C LEU A 27 -6.24 21.86 6.03
N ALA A 28 -7.35 21.15 6.06
CA ALA A 28 -7.68 20.12 5.10
C ALA A 28 -8.70 20.63 4.09
N THR A 29 -8.46 20.34 2.83
CA THR A 29 -9.41 20.49 1.71
C THR A 29 -9.72 19.12 1.11
N TYR A 30 -10.59 19.03 0.12
CA TYR A 30 -10.82 17.77 -0.59
C TYR A 30 -10.87 17.96 -2.10
N TYR A 31 -10.47 16.92 -2.83
CA TYR A 31 -10.58 16.88 -4.29
C TYR A 31 -11.86 16.18 -4.76
N GLY A 32 -12.39 16.64 -5.87
CA GLY A 32 -13.62 16.15 -6.47
C GLY A 32 -13.36 15.19 -7.66
N LYS A 33 -14.37 15.07 -8.52
CA LYS A 33 -14.36 14.16 -9.67
C LYS A 33 -13.28 14.48 -10.70
N GLU A 34 -12.78 15.69 -10.72
CA GLU A 34 -11.75 16.19 -11.66
C GLU A 34 -10.42 15.43 -11.53
N LEU A 35 -10.14 14.88 -10.35
CA LEU A 35 -8.96 14.07 -10.09
C LEU A 35 -9.23 12.56 -10.07
N HIS A 36 -10.49 12.13 -10.21
CA HIS A 36 -10.82 10.71 -10.19
C HIS A 36 -10.16 9.96 -11.36
N ASN A 37 -9.49 8.85 -11.07
CA ASN A 37 -8.70 8.04 -12.01
C ASN A 37 -7.53 8.78 -12.68
N LYS A 38 -7.11 9.94 -12.17
CA LYS A 38 -5.86 10.55 -12.60
C LYS A 38 -4.68 9.88 -11.92
N LYS A 39 -3.60 9.70 -12.67
CA LYS A 39 -2.36 9.11 -12.20
C LYS A 39 -1.71 10.03 -11.16
N THR A 40 -1.20 9.44 -10.10
CA THR A 40 -0.53 10.11 -8.98
C THR A 40 0.98 10.21 -9.20
N ALA A 41 1.65 11.01 -8.38
CA ALA A 41 3.10 11.17 -8.44
C ALA A 41 3.88 9.85 -8.22
N ASN A 42 3.32 8.90 -7.48
CA ASN A 42 3.93 7.58 -7.26
C ASN A 42 3.40 6.48 -8.20
N ASN A 43 2.81 6.85 -9.34
CA ASN A 43 2.26 5.95 -10.37
C ASN A 43 1.01 5.13 -9.96
N ASP A 44 0.36 5.47 -8.87
CA ASP A 44 -0.96 4.98 -8.45
C ASP A 44 -2.07 5.83 -9.10
N TYR A 45 -3.32 5.70 -8.65
CA TYR A 45 -4.46 6.47 -9.15
C TYR A 45 -5.21 7.15 -8.02
N ASN A 46 -5.61 8.41 -8.25
CA ASN A 46 -6.51 9.13 -7.36
C ASN A 46 -7.93 8.58 -7.49
N LYS A 47 -8.59 8.29 -6.36
CA LYS A 47 -9.98 7.83 -6.32
C LYS A 47 -10.76 8.58 -5.25
N VAL A 48 -11.88 9.20 -5.65
CA VAL A 48 -12.71 10.01 -4.74
C VAL A 48 -13.51 9.18 -3.75
N THR A 49 -13.59 7.87 -3.97
CA THR A 49 -14.38 6.92 -3.18
C THR A 49 -13.54 6.11 -2.19
N GLU A 50 -12.23 6.26 -2.22
CA GLU A 50 -11.28 5.54 -1.37
C GLU A 50 -10.70 6.45 -0.27
N LEU A 51 -10.04 5.84 0.73
CA LEU A 51 -9.40 6.54 1.84
C LEU A 51 -8.01 7.03 1.44
N LEU A 52 -7.98 8.06 0.61
CA LEU A 52 -6.78 8.62 0.02
C LEU A 52 -6.60 10.10 0.35
N ALA A 53 -5.34 10.52 0.37
CA ALA A 53 -4.97 11.93 0.50
C ALA A 53 -3.75 12.28 -0.34
N ARG A 54 -3.53 13.60 -0.47
CA ARG A 54 -2.42 14.24 -1.16
C ARG A 54 -1.69 15.14 -0.16
N HIS A 55 -0.37 15.05 -0.09
CA HIS A 55 0.44 15.83 0.84
C HIS A 55 1.80 16.17 0.23
N ASN A 56 2.31 17.39 0.48
CA ASN A 56 3.45 17.89 -0.30
C ASN A 56 4.82 17.47 0.23
N THR A 57 4.96 17.07 1.49
CA THR A 57 6.28 16.76 2.07
C THR A 57 6.45 15.30 2.50
N LEU A 58 5.37 14.57 2.80
CA LEU A 58 5.49 13.16 3.20
C LEU A 58 5.90 12.27 2.03
N PRO A 59 6.66 11.18 2.26
CA PRO A 59 6.92 10.16 1.25
C PRO A 59 5.63 9.50 0.71
N LEU A 60 5.69 8.98 -0.51
CA LEU A 60 4.56 8.32 -1.16
C LEU A 60 4.88 6.82 -1.43
N PRO A 61 4.04 5.89 -0.95
CA PRO A 61 2.93 6.11 -0.03
C PRO A 61 3.36 6.29 1.41
N SER A 62 2.57 7.03 2.20
CA SER A 62 2.64 7.09 3.66
C SER A 62 1.26 6.83 4.25
N ILE A 63 1.21 6.27 5.44
CA ILE A 63 -0.01 6.12 6.21
C ILE A 63 -0.07 7.22 7.27
N VAL A 64 -1.18 7.93 7.31
CA VAL A 64 -1.39 9.01 8.28
C VAL A 64 -2.72 8.85 9.00
N LYS A 65 -2.77 9.32 10.26
CA LYS A 65 -4.00 9.57 10.99
C LYS A 65 -4.35 11.04 10.82
N ILE A 66 -5.56 11.32 10.38
CA ILE A 66 -6.10 12.68 10.28
C ILE A 66 -7.21 12.83 11.31
N THR A 67 -7.10 13.83 12.16
CA THR A 67 -8.12 14.18 13.16
C THR A 67 -8.71 15.54 12.82
N ASN A 68 -10.03 15.60 12.61
CA ASN A 68 -10.75 16.87 12.52
C ASN A 68 -10.87 17.48 13.91
N LEU A 69 -10.23 18.62 14.12
CA LEU A 69 -10.15 19.28 15.43
C LEU A 69 -11.44 20.01 15.82
N GLU A 70 -12.40 20.14 14.90
CA GLU A 70 -13.68 20.82 15.17
C GLU A 70 -14.70 19.85 15.79
N ASN A 71 -14.62 18.54 15.46
CA ASN A 71 -15.58 17.54 15.93
C ASN A 71 -14.96 16.29 16.57
N GLY A 72 -13.63 16.17 16.55
CA GLY A 72 -12.88 15.04 17.11
C GLY A 72 -12.87 13.76 16.28
N LEU A 73 -13.56 13.71 15.14
CA LEU A 73 -13.54 12.54 14.25
C LEU A 73 -12.15 12.34 13.66
N PHE A 74 -11.72 11.09 13.56
CA PHE A 74 -10.44 10.77 12.96
C PHE A 74 -10.52 9.55 12.03
N ILE A 75 -9.56 9.48 11.12
CA ILE A 75 -9.44 8.36 10.19
C ILE A 75 -7.95 8.11 9.86
N THR A 76 -7.59 6.86 9.65
CA THR A 76 -6.29 6.48 9.12
C THR A 76 -6.43 6.20 7.62
N LEU A 77 -5.53 6.77 6.82
CA LEU A 77 -5.60 6.68 5.37
C LEU A 77 -4.22 6.72 4.71
N LYS A 78 -4.20 6.42 3.40
CA LYS A 78 -3.00 6.43 2.56
C LYS A 78 -2.81 7.79 1.88
N VAL A 79 -1.64 8.37 2.03
CA VAL A 79 -1.15 9.50 1.23
C VAL A 79 -0.43 8.92 0.01
N ASN A 80 -0.92 9.21 -1.20
CA ASN A 80 -0.38 8.64 -2.43
C ASN A 80 -0.06 9.67 -3.52
N ASP A 81 -0.25 10.98 -3.25
CA ASP A 81 -0.04 12.02 -4.26
C ASP A 81 0.43 13.35 -3.65
N ARG A 82 0.86 14.27 -4.51
CA ARG A 82 1.16 15.69 -4.23
C ARG A 82 -0.04 16.55 -4.61
N HIS A 83 -0.29 17.66 -3.92
CA HIS A 83 -1.31 18.64 -4.31
C HIS A 83 -0.69 19.97 -4.74
N GLU A 84 -1.46 20.75 -5.49
CA GLU A 84 -1.03 22.04 -6.04
C GLU A 84 -1.58 23.24 -5.25
N ASP A 85 -2.26 22.99 -4.14
CA ASP A 85 -2.82 24.01 -3.25
C ASP A 85 -1.80 24.33 -2.15
N ASN A 86 -1.32 25.57 -2.09
CA ASN A 86 -0.40 26.04 -1.05
C ASN A 86 -1.10 26.51 0.23
N GLY A 87 -2.43 26.61 0.21
CA GLY A 87 -3.24 27.07 1.36
C GLY A 87 -3.66 25.94 2.30
N SER A 88 -3.56 24.67 1.88
CA SER A 88 -3.92 23.51 2.68
C SER A 88 -2.70 22.67 3.06
N LEU A 89 -2.73 22.10 4.28
CA LEU A 89 -1.74 21.13 4.74
C LEU A 89 -1.92 19.80 4.01
N ILE A 90 -3.17 19.38 3.83
CA ILE A 90 -3.53 18.11 3.22
C ILE A 90 -4.80 18.24 2.40
N GLN A 91 -4.84 17.55 1.27
CA GLN A 91 -6.02 17.44 0.43
C GLN A 91 -6.50 16.00 0.41
N VAL A 92 -7.72 15.75 0.91
CA VAL A 92 -8.27 14.39 1.05
C VAL A 92 -9.26 14.04 -0.06
N SER A 93 -9.58 12.76 -0.21
CA SER A 93 -10.64 12.33 -1.11
C SER A 93 -12.01 12.81 -0.59
N ARG A 94 -12.98 12.91 -1.50
CA ARG A 94 -14.36 13.24 -1.13
C ARG A 94 -14.93 12.30 -0.07
N LYS A 95 -14.62 11.00 -0.14
CA LYS A 95 -15.05 10.01 0.84
C LYS A 95 -14.54 10.33 2.24
N VAL A 96 -13.29 10.73 2.37
CA VAL A 96 -12.68 11.12 3.66
C VAL A 96 -13.33 12.39 4.20
N ALA A 97 -13.55 13.40 3.35
CA ALA A 97 -14.24 14.63 3.78
C ALA A 97 -15.65 14.37 4.31
N GLN A 98 -16.36 13.40 3.74
CA GLN A 98 -17.66 12.94 4.23
C GLN A 98 -17.57 12.24 5.58
N LEU A 99 -16.59 11.34 5.76
CA LEU A 99 -16.39 10.59 7.00
C LEU A 99 -15.90 11.48 8.16
N LEU A 100 -15.10 12.50 7.87
CA LEU A 100 -14.64 13.49 8.86
C LEU A 100 -15.65 14.64 9.05
N ASP A 101 -16.82 14.57 8.40
CA ASP A 101 -17.95 15.52 8.48
C ASP A 101 -17.59 16.99 8.17
N PHE A 102 -16.71 17.21 7.19
CA PHE A 102 -16.42 18.56 6.70
C PHE A 102 -16.73 18.78 5.21
N TYR A 103 -17.30 17.78 4.53
CA TYR A 103 -17.64 17.87 3.12
C TYR A 103 -18.47 19.11 2.76
N LYS A 104 -19.47 19.46 3.60
CA LYS A 104 -20.33 20.64 3.40
C LYS A 104 -19.56 21.95 3.59
N ASN A 105 -18.65 21.98 4.56
CA ASN A 105 -17.86 23.15 4.90
C ASN A 105 -16.70 23.38 3.93
N LYS A 106 -16.35 22.37 3.11
CA LYS A 106 -15.26 22.34 2.13
C LYS A 106 -13.85 22.39 2.73
N ILE A 107 -13.70 22.88 3.95
CA ILE A 107 -12.43 23.04 4.64
C ILE A 107 -12.64 22.69 6.11
N ALA A 108 -11.62 22.14 6.76
CA ALA A 108 -11.60 21.89 8.19
C ALA A 108 -10.19 22.08 8.76
N LYS A 109 -10.09 22.43 10.05
CA LYS A 109 -8.84 22.42 10.78
C LYS A 109 -8.56 21.01 11.27
N VAL A 110 -7.43 20.44 10.86
CA VAL A 110 -7.07 19.06 11.17
C VAL A 110 -5.69 18.96 11.80
N ARG A 111 -5.46 17.85 12.50
CA ARG A 111 -4.13 17.35 12.84
C ARG A 111 -3.83 16.17 11.93
N VAL A 112 -2.61 16.15 11.36
CA VAL A 112 -2.09 15.08 10.54
C VAL A 112 -0.90 14.47 11.26
N GLU A 113 -0.96 13.19 11.58
CA GLU A 113 0.06 12.44 12.30
C GLU A 113 0.47 11.21 11.48
N ILE A 114 1.78 10.98 11.34
CA ILE A 114 2.24 9.79 10.62
C ILE A 114 1.97 8.52 11.43
N ASN A 115 1.44 7.49 10.80
CA ASN A 115 1.43 6.14 11.33
C ASN A 115 2.73 5.45 10.91
N VAL A 116 3.67 5.34 11.83
CA VAL A 116 5.03 4.86 11.56
C VAL A 116 5.04 3.43 11.04
N ASP A 117 4.33 2.53 11.73
CA ASP A 117 4.32 1.10 11.40
C ASP A 117 3.66 0.85 10.04
N GLY A 118 2.49 1.45 9.81
CA GLY A 118 1.81 1.38 8.53
C GLY A 118 2.64 1.95 7.38
N SER A 119 3.32 3.09 7.60
CA SER A 119 4.15 3.71 6.57
C SER A 119 5.38 2.87 6.23
N LYS A 120 6.05 2.29 7.23
CA LYS A 120 7.18 1.38 7.03
C LYS A 120 6.76 0.10 6.31
N GLN A 121 5.61 -0.46 6.67
CA GLN A 121 5.07 -1.63 6.00
C GLN A 121 4.81 -1.36 4.51
N TRP A 122 4.14 -0.25 4.19
CA TRP A 122 3.90 0.14 2.80
C TRP A 122 5.18 0.45 2.01
N LYS A 123 6.17 1.07 2.66
CA LYS A 123 7.50 1.27 2.06
C LYS A 123 8.11 -0.07 1.64
N ASN A 124 8.11 -1.07 2.54
CA ASN A 124 8.66 -2.39 2.26
C ASN A 124 7.92 -3.10 1.12
N VAL A 125 6.58 -3.12 1.16
CA VAL A 125 5.75 -3.72 0.10
C VAL A 125 6.02 -3.06 -1.26
N THR A 126 6.07 -1.73 -1.31
CA THR A 126 6.29 -1.01 -2.57
C THR A 126 7.71 -1.25 -3.12
N ASN A 127 8.71 -1.34 -2.26
CA ASN A 127 10.08 -1.63 -2.68
C ASN A 127 10.19 -3.06 -3.22
N SER A 128 9.59 -4.05 -2.54
CA SER A 128 9.57 -5.44 -3.00
C SER A 128 8.88 -5.61 -4.36
N MET A 129 7.84 -4.83 -4.64
CA MET A 129 7.17 -4.83 -5.94
C MET A 129 8.03 -4.22 -7.06
N ASN A 130 8.97 -3.36 -6.72
CA ASN A 130 9.87 -2.69 -7.68
C ASN A 130 11.21 -3.41 -7.86
N GLU A 131 11.53 -4.40 -7.02
CA GLU A 131 12.69 -5.25 -7.24
C GLU A 131 12.43 -6.15 -8.45
N PRO A 132 13.41 -6.26 -9.39
CA PRO A 132 13.29 -7.22 -10.48
C PRO A 132 13.13 -8.60 -9.86
N GLN A 133 12.02 -9.26 -10.13
CA GLN A 133 11.85 -10.66 -9.78
C GLN A 133 12.92 -11.43 -10.53
N PHE A 134 14.04 -11.76 -9.86
CA PHE A 134 14.90 -12.79 -10.35
C PHE A 134 14.04 -14.06 -10.36
N ASN A 135 13.70 -14.52 -11.54
CA ASN A 135 13.28 -15.89 -11.70
C ASN A 135 14.48 -16.73 -11.25
N ASP A 136 14.49 -17.13 -10.00
CA ASP A 136 15.32 -18.25 -9.58
C ASP A 136 14.88 -19.40 -10.46
N THR A 137 15.65 -19.61 -11.53
CA THR A 137 15.65 -20.88 -12.23
C THR A 137 15.99 -21.88 -11.15
N VAL A 138 14.99 -22.61 -10.71
CA VAL A 138 15.18 -23.76 -9.85
C VAL A 138 16.13 -24.65 -10.60
N GLU A 139 17.42 -24.57 -10.26
CA GLU A 139 18.37 -25.58 -10.72
C GLU A 139 17.81 -26.88 -10.20
N SER A 140 17.40 -27.74 -11.13
CA SER A 140 16.95 -29.08 -10.80
C SER A 140 18.00 -29.73 -9.92
N ALA A 141 17.58 -30.15 -8.72
CA ALA A 141 18.45 -30.83 -7.80
C ALA A 141 19.21 -31.96 -8.57
N PRO A 142 20.53 -32.11 -8.38
CA PRO A 142 21.28 -33.15 -9.05
C PRO A 142 20.67 -34.49 -8.70
N THR A 143 20.12 -35.17 -9.70
CA THR A 143 19.62 -36.54 -9.57
C THR A 143 20.85 -37.42 -9.24
N SER A 144 21.03 -37.73 -7.96
CA SER A 144 21.98 -38.73 -7.56
C SER A 144 21.53 -40.09 -8.14
N ILE A 145 22.28 -40.59 -9.11
CA ILE A 145 22.09 -41.94 -9.62
C ILE A 145 22.52 -42.89 -8.50
N VAL A 146 21.54 -43.43 -7.78
CA VAL A 146 21.83 -44.54 -6.86
C VAL A 146 22.07 -45.77 -7.71
N THR A 147 23.34 -46.14 -7.89
CA THR A 147 23.73 -47.41 -8.50
C THR A 147 23.47 -48.49 -7.44
N ILE A 148 22.42 -49.25 -7.59
CA ILE A 148 22.17 -50.44 -6.80
C ILE A 148 23.02 -51.58 -7.42
N SER A 149 24.13 -51.91 -6.79
CA SER A 149 24.86 -53.12 -7.10
C SER A 149 24.11 -54.33 -6.53
N ASN A 150 23.97 -55.33 -7.35
CA ASN A 150 23.26 -56.59 -7.20
C ASN A 150 23.36 -57.22 -5.80
N ILE A 151 22.18 -57.50 -5.19
CA ILE A 151 22.08 -58.51 -4.15
C ILE A 151 21.29 -59.67 -4.77
N ASP A 152 21.85 -60.85 -4.58
CA ASP A 152 21.47 -62.11 -5.18
C ASP A 152 19.98 -62.52 -5.05
N GLU A 153 19.59 -63.27 -6.05
CA GLU A 153 18.25 -63.92 -6.23
C GLU A 153 17.81 -64.63 -4.98
N ASN A 154 16.66 -64.29 -4.46
CA ASN A 154 15.53 -65.21 -4.23
C ASN A 154 14.31 -64.50 -3.64
N THR A 155 13.17 -64.83 -4.25
CA THR A 155 11.80 -64.79 -3.67
C THR A 155 10.94 -63.54 -3.90
N GLU A 156 9.96 -63.81 -4.75
CA GLU A 156 8.54 -63.37 -4.72
C GLU A 156 8.17 -62.02 -5.33
N GLU A 157 7.29 -62.18 -6.36
CA GLU A 157 6.54 -61.20 -7.09
C GLU A 157 5.84 -60.18 -6.18
N PHE A 158 6.17 -58.91 -6.27
CA PHE A 158 5.28 -57.82 -5.93
C PHE A 158 4.97 -57.03 -7.20
N LYS A 159 3.69 -57.06 -7.55
CA LYS A 159 3.12 -56.25 -8.64
C LYS A 159 3.34 -54.78 -8.41
N SER A 160 4.05 -54.13 -9.29
CA SER A 160 4.23 -52.67 -9.31
C SER A 160 2.91 -51.97 -9.70
N ASN A 161 2.31 -51.28 -8.75
CA ASN A 161 1.30 -50.28 -9.06
C ASN A 161 2.05 -49.00 -9.52
N THR A 162 1.95 -48.75 -10.81
CA THR A 162 2.41 -47.50 -11.40
C THR A 162 1.52 -46.37 -10.91
N ILE A 163 2.02 -45.55 -10.01
CA ILE A 163 1.39 -44.27 -9.65
C ILE A 163 1.81 -43.30 -10.73
N ILE A 164 0.85 -42.91 -11.56
CA ILE A 164 1.01 -41.81 -12.50
C ILE A 164 0.81 -40.52 -11.68
N GLU A 165 1.89 -39.89 -11.28
CA GLU A 165 1.81 -38.51 -10.78
C GLU A 165 1.53 -37.59 -11.96
N GLN A 166 0.31 -37.06 -11.97
CA GLN A 166 -0.02 -35.91 -12.79
C GLN A 166 0.54 -34.64 -12.15
N PRO A 167 1.10 -33.70 -12.91
CA PRO A 167 1.50 -32.42 -12.37
C PRO A 167 0.28 -31.66 -11.86
N ILE A 168 0.33 -31.25 -10.61
CA ILE A 168 -0.68 -30.33 -10.05
C ILE A 168 -0.36 -28.95 -10.64
N GLU A 169 -1.18 -28.51 -11.59
CA GLU A 169 -1.25 -27.10 -11.97
C GLU A 169 -1.79 -26.32 -10.78
N LEU A 170 -0.91 -25.59 -10.08
CA LEU A 170 -1.33 -24.52 -9.19
C LEU A 170 -1.88 -23.39 -10.04
N GLY A 171 -3.21 -23.35 -10.14
CA GLY A 171 -3.92 -22.21 -10.71
C GLY A 171 -3.55 -20.95 -9.94
N SER A 172 -3.17 -19.91 -10.69
CA SER A 172 -3.06 -18.55 -10.22
C SER A 172 -4.41 -18.11 -9.65
N GLN A 173 -4.56 -18.13 -8.33
CA GLN A 173 -5.69 -17.46 -7.69
C GLN A 173 -5.34 -15.98 -7.52
N ASP A 174 -6.18 -15.19 -8.13
CA ASP A 174 -6.24 -13.74 -8.05
C ASP A 174 -6.19 -13.25 -6.62
N VAL A 175 -5.14 -12.48 -6.31
CA VAL A 175 -5.05 -11.71 -5.05
C VAL A 175 -5.76 -10.38 -5.29
N GLU A 176 -7.04 -10.44 -5.66
CA GLU A 176 -7.93 -9.28 -5.60
C GLU A 176 -8.70 -9.34 -4.28
N ASN A 177 -8.67 -8.22 -3.58
CA ASN A 177 -9.41 -7.87 -2.35
C ASN A 177 -8.81 -8.32 -1.02
N LEU A 178 -7.76 -7.61 -0.59
CA LEU A 178 -7.58 -7.34 0.83
C LEU A 178 -8.40 -6.08 1.18
N GLU A 179 -9.69 -6.28 1.43
CA GLU A 179 -10.50 -5.26 2.10
C GLU A 179 -10.05 -5.17 3.55
N ILE A 180 -9.36 -4.08 3.88
CA ILE A 180 -9.04 -3.76 5.28
C ILE A 180 -10.32 -3.20 5.90
N TYR A 181 -11.04 -4.03 6.66
CA TYR A 181 -12.14 -3.57 7.50
C TYR A 181 -11.59 -2.79 8.68
N LEU A 182 -11.89 -1.51 8.71
CA LEU A 182 -11.63 -0.65 9.85
C LEU A 182 -12.71 -0.91 10.90
N ILE A 183 -12.35 -1.60 11.99
CA ILE A 183 -13.24 -1.74 13.15
C ILE A 183 -13.20 -0.42 13.91
N VAL A 184 -14.30 0.32 13.86
CA VAL A 184 -14.51 1.50 14.70
C VAL A 184 -14.94 0.99 16.07
N TYR A 185 -14.09 1.14 17.09
CA TYR A 185 -14.51 0.94 18.48
C TYR A 185 -15.05 2.26 19.01
N ASP A 186 -16.36 2.29 19.26
CA ASP A 186 -16.99 3.28 20.11
C ASP A 186 -16.65 2.96 21.56
N PHE A 187 -15.91 3.84 22.23
CA PHE A 187 -15.77 3.82 23.67
C PHE A 187 -16.73 4.86 24.24
N ASN A 188 -17.80 4.37 24.86
CA ASN A 188 -18.62 5.12 25.83
C ASN A 188 -17.82 5.44 27.07
#